data_5c7a7b444bca33d23817a589e6162673
#
_entry.id   5c7a7b444bca33d23817a589e6162673
#
_cell.length_a   1.000
_cell.length_b   1.000
_cell.length_c   1.000
_cell.angle_alpha   90.00
_cell.angle_beta   90.00
_cell.angle_gamma   90.00
#
_symmetry.space_group_name_H-M   'P 1'
#
loop_
_entity.id
_entity.type
_entity.pdbx_description
1 polymer ?
#
loop_
_entity_poly.entity_id
_entity_poly.type
_entity_poly.pdbx_seq_one_letter_code
_entity_poly.pdbx_strand_id
1 'polypeptide(L)'
;DVILLAPDTEDQLRAMLALLGRGQAGAALAPAMRLPSQCQRLPADCDPWHLASAAREIWAGADQEIALIARLNGTPLRLFGGGRFAGCDGAPEAALADAVARWRYTSPFTGEDWSPLDAIAQLFDWRRLIDANRRIDAVYGVARWKRVTLDTMLWNGSSPVRHARRFRPASGIGQHHVAWKSRTSPELLARLAERGVRLSELEDGCIRSV
;
A
#
# COMPACT_ATOMS: atom_id res chain seq x y z
N ASP A 1 19.99 8.51 -10.58
CA ASP A 1 20.66 9.33 -9.54
C ASP A 1 19.84 10.59 -9.23
N VAL A 2 18.75 10.44 -8.47
CA VAL A 2 17.84 11.53 -8.14
C VAL A 2 17.91 11.84 -6.65
N ILE A 3 17.97 13.12 -6.28
CA ILE A 3 17.77 13.57 -4.90
C ILE A 3 16.29 13.83 -4.69
N LEU A 4 15.72 13.22 -3.67
CA LEU A 4 14.33 13.44 -3.28
C LEU A 4 14.25 14.58 -2.26
N LEU A 5 13.45 15.59 -2.56
CA LEU A 5 13.21 16.74 -1.70
C LEU A 5 11.82 16.62 -1.06
N ALA A 6 11.76 16.67 0.26
CA ALA A 6 10.52 16.61 1.03
C ALA A 6 10.51 17.70 2.12
N PRO A 7 10.33 18.97 1.75
CA PRO A 7 10.35 20.07 2.70
C PRO A 7 9.06 20.17 3.52
N ASP A 8 9.15 20.65 4.78
CA ASP A 8 7.99 21.05 5.60
C ASP A 8 7.51 22.46 5.25
N THR A 9 8.43 23.33 4.84
CA THR A 9 8.19 24.75 4.60
C THR A 9 8.85 25.23 3.31
N GLU A 10 8.38 26.37 2.78
CA GLU A 10 9.02 26.99 1.60
C GLU A 10 10.45 27.46 1.88
N ASP A 11 10.77 27.84 3.11
CA ASP A 11 12.13 28.20 3.49
C ASP A 11 13.09 27.04 3.43
N GLN A 12 12.64 25.87 3.90
CA GLN A 12 13.39 24.61 3.75
C GLN A 12 13.55 24.25 2.28
N LEU A 13 12.50 24.36 1.47
CA LEU A 13 12.61 24.12 0.03
C LEU A 13 13.65 25.04 -0.61
N ARG A 14 13.64 26.33 -0.28
CA ARG A 14 14.66 27.29 -0.79
C ARG A 14 16.07 26.89 -0.37
N ALA A 15 16.27 26.48 0.89
CA ALA A 15 17.57 26.00 1.37
C ALA A 15 18.04 24.73 0.64
N MET A 16 17.12 23.75 0.44
CA MET A 16 17.41 22.54 -0.33
C MET A 16 17.79 22.84 -1.78
N LEU A 17 17.03 23.72 -2.45
CA LEU A 17 17.30 24.12 -3.83
C LEU A 17 18.63 24.88 -3.98
N ALA A 18 19.00 25.68 -2.99
CA ALA A 18 20.29 26.38 -2.99
C ALA A 18 21.50 25.41 -2.89
N LEU A 19 21.29 24.26 -2.25
CA LEU A 19 22.31 23.21 -2.11
C LEU A 19 22.31 22.24 -3.29
N LEU A 20 21.21 22.17 -4.05
CA LEU A 20 21.11 21.30 -5.23
C LEU A 20 22.05 21.86 -6.31
N GLY A 21 23.08 21.11 -6.64
CA GLY A 21 24.10 21.50 -7.61
C GLY A 21 23.52 21.69 -9.02
N ARG A 22 24.15 22.54 -9.82
CA ARG A 22 23.79 22.71 -11.23
C ARG A 22 23.94 21.38 -11.97
N GLY A 23 22.87 20.93 -12.60
CA GLY A 23 22.83 19.65 -13.34
C GLY A 23 22.44 18.42 -12.50
N GLN A 24 22.15 18.58 -11.20
CA GLN A 24 21.54 17.51 -10.40
C GLN A 24 20.04 17.49 -10.61
N ALA A 25 19.50 16.30 -10.88
CA ALA A 25 18.05 16.08 -10.97
C ALA A 25 17.45 16.01 -9.56
N GLY A 26 16.43 16.82 -9.32
CA GLY A 26 15.63 16.78 -8.09
C GLY A 26 14.21 16.31 -8.38
N ALA A 27 13.66 15.48 -7.50
CA ALA A 27 12.24 15.18 -7.45
C ALA A 27 11.68 15.68 -6.12
N ALA A 28 10.48 16.25 -6.09
CA ALA A 28 9.97 16.88 -4.89
C ALA A 28 8.58 16.40 -4.50
N LEU A 29 8.44 16.00 -3.23
CA LEU A 29 7.17 15.81 -2.53
C LEU A 29 6.73 17.14 -1.90
N ALA A 30 6.30 18.08 -2.74
CA ALA A 30 5.91 19.42 -2.32
C ALA A 30 4.65 19.87 -3.10
N PRO A 31 3.46 19.27 -2.81
CA PRO A 31 2.27 19.42 -3.65
C PRO A 31 1.80 20.88 -3.79
N ALA A 32 1.94 21.69 -2.76
CA ALA A 32 1.47 23.06 -2.74
C ALA A 32 2.57 24.12 -3.00
N MET A 33 3.85 23.72 -3.07
CA MET A 33 4.97 24.65 -3.17
C MET A 33 5.37 24.91 -4.62
N ARG A 34 5.92 26.09 -4.90
CA ARG A 34 6.41 26.44 -6.24
C ARG A 34 7.77 25.80 -6.51
N LEU A 35 7.85 24.94 -7.50
CA LEU A 35 9.08 24.27 -7.90
C LEU A 35 9.71 24.90 -9.13
N PRO A 36 11.05 24.99 -9.21
CA PRO A 36 11.76 25.36 -10.42
C PRO A 36 11.68 24.24 -11.46
N SER A 37 11.91 24.57 -12.74
CA SER A 37 11.79 23.62 -13.86
C SER A 37 12.75 22.42 -13.80
N GLN A 38 13.84 22.53 -13.05
CA GLN A 38 14.80 21.44 -12.83
C GLN A 38 14.34 20.41 -11.81
N CYS A 39 13.25 20.66 -11.08
CA CYS A 39 12.69 19.75 -10.10
C CYS A 39 11.37 19.16 -10.60
N GLN A 40 11.32 17.84 -10.70
CA GLN A 40 10.08 17.14 -11.02
C GLN A 40 9.18 17.09 -9.78
N ARG A 41 7.92 17.49 -9.92
CA ARG A 41 6.91 17.28 -8.88
C ARG A 41 6.46 15.83 -8.89
N LEU A 42 6.48 15.19 -7.72
CA LEU A 42 5.91 13.87 -7.54
C LEU A 42 4.46 13.95 -7.06
N PRO A 43 3.59 13.02 -7.46
CA PRO A 43 2.26 12.87 -6.90
C PRO A 43 2.31 12.61 -5.38
N ALA A 44 1.31 13.12 -4.66
CA ALA A 44 1.25 12.96 -3.19
C ALA A 44 0.93 11.53 -2.74
N ASP A 45 0.40 10.71 -3.64
CA ASP A 45 0.01 9.32 -3.43
C ASP A 45 1.10 8.30 -3.79
N CYS A 46 2.31 8.75 -4.09
CA CYS A 46 3.44 7.85 -4.28
C CYS A 46 3.78 7.11 -2.99
N ASP A 47 4.07 5.81 -3.11
CA ASP A 47 4.53 4.98 -1.99
C ASP A 47 5.89 5.51 -1.47
N PRO A 48 5.96 5.99 -0.21
CA PRO A 48 7.19 6.58 0.33
C PRO A 48 8.32 5.56 0.49
N TRP A 49 8.04 4.28 0.70
CA TRP A 49 9.05 3.23 0.77
C TRP A 49 9.69 2.99 -0.59
N HIS A 50 8.88 3.00 -1.66
CA HIS A 50 9.38 2.89 -3.02
C HIS A 50 10.25 4.10 -3.37
N LEU A 51 9.80 5.30 -3.02
CA LEU A 51 10.58 6.53 -3.24
C LEU A 51 11.91 6.51 -2.49
N ALA A 52 11.90 6.06 -1.21
CA ALA A 52 13.11 5.94 -0.42
C ALA A 52 14.10 4.95 -1.04
N SER A 53 13.61 3.82 -1.55
CA SER A 53 14.47 2.81 -2.19
C SER A 53 15.05 3.28 -3.53
N ALA A 54 14.34 4.13 -4.26
CA ALA A 54 14.74 4.61 -5.58
C ALA A 54 15.63 5.87 -5.53
N ALA A 55 15.58 6.63 -4.44
CA ALA A 55 16.36 7.84 -4.29
C ALA A 55 17.84 7.55 -3.95
N ARG A 56 18.76 8.31 -4.56
CA ARG A 56 20.17 8.31 -4.16
C ARG A 56 20.36 8.87 -2.75
N GLU A 57 19.62 9.93 -2.44
CA GLU A 57 19.66 10.65 -1.19
C GLU A 57 18.31 11.34 -0.99
N ILE A 58 17.88 11.46 0.26
CA ILE A 58 16.66 12.17 0.64
C ILE A 58 17.02 13.40 1.49
N TRP A 59 16.49 14.54 1.09
CA TRP A 59 16.57 15.77 1.84
C TRP A 59 15.16 16.09 2.35
N ALA A 60 14.96 15.98 3.66
CA ALA A 60 13.63 16.07 4.25
C ALA A 60 13.59 17.08 5.40
N GLY A 61 12.45 17.74 5.56
CA GLY A 61 12.09 18.39 6.80
C GLY A 61 11.89 17.34 7.91
N ALA A 62 12.16 17.73 9.15
CA ALA A 62 12.10 16.81 10.28
C ALA A 62 10.68 16.42 10.71
N ASP A 63 9.63 16.98 10.10
CA ASP A 63 8.24 16.57 10.29
C ASP A 63 7.73 15.62 9.20
N GLN A 64 8.50 15.39 8.14
CA GLN A 64 8.17 14.48 7.06
C GLN A 64 8.41 13.02 7.45
N GLU A 65 7.41 12.15 7.32
CA GLU A 65 7.52 10.71 7.61
C GLU A 65 8.60 10.02 6.77
N ILE A 66 8.85 10.53 5.56
CA ILE A 66 9.88 9.97 4.69
C ILE A 66 11.27 10.07 5.29
N ALA A 67 11.52 10.99 6.24
CA ALA A 67 12.77 11.07 6.98
C ALA A 67 13.02 9.80 7.80
N LEU A 68 12.01 9.33 8.54
CA LEU A 68 12.09 8.08 9.28
C LEU A 68 12.20 6.88 8.35
N ILE A 69 11.40 6.84 7.28
CA ILE A 69 11.42 5.77 6.28
C ILE A 69 12.79 5.66 5.62
N ALA A 70 13.42 6.80 5.28
CA ALA A 70 14.77 6.82 4.71
C ALA A 70 15.78 6.12 5.63
N ARG A 71 15.73 6.41 6.92
CA ARG A 71 16.64 5.79 7.90
C ARG A 71 16.39 4.30 8.06
N LEU A 72 15.13 3.90 8.18
CA LEU A 72 14.76 2.48 8.28
C LEU A 72 15.13 1.69 7.01
N ASN A 73 15.11 2.35 5.84
CA ASN A 73 15.48 1.77 4.56
C ASN A 73 17.00 1.79 4.30
N GLY A 74 17.79 2.50 5.11
CA GLY A 74 19.23 2.69 4.89
C GLY A 74 19.57 3.70 3.78
N THR A 75 18.61 4.53 3.35
CA THR A 75 18.83 5.57 2.34
C THR A 75 19.53 6.77 2.98
N PRO A 76 20.57 7.34 2.35
CA PRO A 76 21.20 8.56 2.83
C PRO A 76 20.18 9.67 3.05
N LEU A 77 20.19 10.26 4.24
CA LEU A 77 19.23 11.30 4.66
C LEU A 77 19.97 12.55 5.10
N ARG A 78 19.46 13.70 4.67
CA ARG A 78 19.81 15.01 5.19
C ARG A 78 18.58 15.69 5.74
N LEU A 79 18.58 15.97 7.06
CA LEU A 79 17.48 16.64 7.74
C LEU A 79 17.62 18.16 7.70
N PHE A 80 16.48 18.83 7.59
CA PHE A 80 16.34 20.28 7.61
C PHE A 80 15.37 20.68 8.72
N GLY A 81 15.88 21.47 9.67
CA GLY A 81 15.10 21.96 10.81
C GLY A 81 14.93 20.91 11.93
N GLY A 82 14.13 21.30 12.94
CA GLY A 82 13.68 20.42 14.02
C GLY A 82 12.26 19.93 13.75
N GLY A 83 11.87 18.78 14.34
CA GLY A 83 10.52 18.22 14.20
C GLY A 83 10.42 16.80 14.78
N ARG A 84 9.30 16.14 14.51
CA ARG A 84 8.97 14.81 15.07
C ARG A 84 10.06 13.75 14.83
N PHE A 85 10.73 13.81 13.70
CA PHE A 85 11.70 12.82 13.28
C PHE A 85 13.14 13.33 13.33
N ALA A 86 13.41 14.45 14.02
CA ALA A 86 14.75 15.00 14.17
C ALA A 86 15.75 14.01 14.80
N GLY A 87 15.27 13.13 15.69
CA GLY A 87 16.08 12.11 16.34
C GLY A 87 16.34 10.85 15.52
N CYS A 88 15.74 10.69 14.34
CA CYS A 88 15.89 9.46 13.55
C CYS A 88 17.30 9.27 12.97
N ASP A 89 18.13 10.31 12.95
CA ASP A 89 19.54 10.23 12.51
C ASP A 89 20.39 9.32 13.42
N GLY A 90 20.12 9.31 14.72
CA GLY A 90 20.91 8.55 15.69
C GLY A 90 20.27 7.23 16.13
N ALA A 91 18.93 7.16 16.15
CA ALA A 91 18.19 6.00 16.66
C ALA A 91 16.83 5.84 15.95
N PRO A 92 16.79 5.35 14.71
CA PRO A 92 15.57 5.24 13.94
C PRO A 92 14.53 4.31 14.60
N GLU A 93 14.96 3.26 15.32
CA GLU A 93 14.08 2.36 16.04
C GLU A 93 13.39 3.06 17.21
N ALA A 94 14.10 3.93 17.93
CA ALA A 94 13.53 4.72 19.02
C ALA A 94 12.54 5.76 18.48
N ALA A 95 12.87 6.42 17.37
CA ALA A 95 11.97 7.36 16.70
C ALA A 95 10.70 6.66 16.17
N LEU A 96 10.82 5.43 15.66
CA LEU A 96 9.68 4.61 15.27
C LEU A 96 8.82 4.25 16.49
N ALA A 97 9.44 3.77 17.57
CA ALA A 97 8.73 3.41 18.79
C ALA A 97 7.95 4.61 19.36
N ASP A 98 8.57 5.78 19.39
CA ASP A 98 7.94 7.05 19.78
C ASP A 98 6.77 7.43 18.87
N ALA A 99 6.93 7.30 17.57
CA ALA A 99 5.88 7.61 16.62
C ALA A 99 4.66 6.68 16.82
N VAL A 100 4.91 5.39 16.99
CA VAL A 100 3.87 4.37 17.23
C VAL A 100 3.18 4.58 18.59
N ALA A 101 3.93 4.91 19.65
CA ALA A 101 3.40 5.09 21.01
C ALA A 101 2.48 6.32 21.17
N ARG A 102 2.52 7.28 20.24
CA ARG A 102 1.67 8.49 20.29
C ARG A 102 0.22 8.26 19.92
N TRP A 103 -0.12 7.11 19.33
CA TRP A 103 -1.46 6.80 18.87
C TRP A 103 -2.18 5.90 19.85
N ARG A 104 -3.49 6.13 20.00
CA ARG A 104 -4.38 5.20 20.68
C ARG A 104 -4.92 4.22 19.64
N TYR A 105 -4.82 2.94 19.93
CA TYR A 105 -5.29 1.87 19.09
C TYR A 105 -6.53 1.24 19.71
N THR A 106 -7.53 0.98 18.88
CA THR A 106 -8.76 0.31 19.31
C THR A 106 -9.12 -0.79 18.32
N SER A 107 -9.70 -1.87 18.82
CA SER A 107 -10.25 -2.93 18.00
C SER A 107 -11.34 -2.38 17.06
N PRO A 108 -11.22 -2.56 15.74
CA PRO A 108 -12.29 -2.18 14.81
C PRO A 108 -13.54 -3.08 14.93
N PHE A 109 -13.44 -4.18 15.69
CA PHE A 109 -14.52 -5.17 15.85
C PHE A 109 -15.26 -5.00 17.18
N THR A 110 -14.53 -4.73 18.27
CA THR A 110 -15.11 -4.67 19.63
C THR A 110 -15.04 -3.28 20.25
N GLY A 111 -14.20 -2.38 19.73
CA GLY A 111 -13.95 -1.05 20.29
C GLY A 111 -13.04 -1.05 21.54
N GLU A 112 -12.54 -2.22 21.96
CA GLU A 112 -11.62 -2.34 23.07
C GLU A 112 -10.24 -1.76 22.74
N ASP A 113 -9.54 -1.31 23.77
CA ASP A 113 -8.17 -0.80 23.61
C ASP A 113 -7.22 -1.91 23.17
N TRP A 114 -6.43 -1.63 22.15
CA TRP A 114 -5.41 -2.53 21.61
C TRP A 114 -4.01 -2.00 21.91
N SER A 115 -3.07 -2.93 22.00
CA SER A 115 -1.65 -2.58 21.94
C SER A 115 -1.27 -2.19 20.47
N PRO A 116 -0.19 -1.43 20.28
CA PRO A 116 0.35 -1.18 18.93
C PRO A 116 0.61 -2.46 18.15
N LEU A 117 1.06 -3.52 18.82
CA LEU A 117 1.36 -4.80 18.19
C LEU A 117 0.09 -5.51 17.67
N ASP A 118 -1.03 -5.43 18.41
CA ASP A 118 -2.31 -5.99 17.94
C ASP A 118 -2.78 -5.27 16.68
N ALA A 119 -2.65 -3.94 16.64
CA ALA A 119 -3.01 -3.14 15.48
C ALA A 119 -2.12 -3.47 14.27
N ILE A 120 -0.80 -3.61 14.47
CA ILE A 120 0.14 -3.99 13.42
C ILE A 120 -0.18 -5.41 12.90
N ALA A 121 -0.45 -6.36 13.78
CA ALA A 121 -0.81 -7.73 13.41
C ALA A 121 -2.08 -7.74 12.54
N GLN A 122 -3.11 -6.99 12.93
CA GLN A 122 -4.35 -6.88 12.16
C GLN A 122 -4.13 -6.24 10.78
N LEU A 123 -3.36 -5.16 10.72
CA LEU A 123 -3.01 -4.51 9.43
C LEU A 123 -2.22 -5.44 8.52
N PHE A 124 -1.32 -6.24 9.08
CA PHE A 124 -0.57 -7.25 8.35
C PHE A 124 -1.48 -8.34 7.76
N ASP A 125 -2.46 -8.82 8.54
CA ASP A 125 -3.42 -9.81 8.06
C ASP A 125 -4.32 -9.24 6.95
N TRP A 126 -4.78 -8.01 7.08
CA TRP A 126 -5.52 -7.32 6.01
C TRP A 126 -4.68 -7.16 4.75
N ARG A 127 -3.42 -6.75 4.89
CA ARG A 127 -2.51 -6.64 3.75
C ARG A 127 -2.32 -7.99 3.05
N ARG A 128 -2.09 -9.06 3.80
CA ARG A 128 -1.96 -10.41 3.24
C ARG A 128 -3.22 -10.84 2.47
N LEU A 129 -4.40 -10.54 3.02
CA LEU A 129 -5.67 -10.83 2.36
C LEU A 129 -5.82 -10.04 1.05
N ILE A 130 -5.56 -8.75 1.09
CA ILE A 130 -5.62 -7.87 -0.09
C ILE A 130 -4.63 -8.34 -1.17
N ASP A 131 -3.40 -8.66 -0.79
CA ASP A 131 -2.37 -9.14 -1.73
C ASP A 131 -2.75 -10.52 -2.34
N ALA A 132 -3.39 -11.39 -1.56
CA ALA A 132 -3.96 -12.64 -2.08
C ALA A 132 -5.11 -12.38 -3.07
N ASN A 133 -5.99 -11.42 -2.76
CA ASN A 133 -7.13 -11.06 -3.58
C ASN A 133 -6.72 -10.40 -4.90
N ARG A 134 -5.60 -9.66 -4.93
CA ARG A 134 -5.04 -9.07 -6.18
C ARG A 134 -4.71 -10.11 -7.24
N ARG A 135 -4.53 -11.36 -6.86
CA ARG A 135 -4.24 -12.47 -7.78
C ARG A 135 -5.50 -13.09 -8.37
N ILE A 136 -6.69 -12.68 -7.91
CA ILE A 136 -7.97 -13.22 -8.40
C ILE A 136 -8.37 -12.50 -9.68
N ASP A 137 -8.39 -13.23 -10.79
CA ASP A 137 -8.76 -12.70 -12.10
C ASP A 137 -10.28 -12.65 -12.32
N ALA A 138 -11.00 -13.64 -11.82
CA ALA A 138 -12.45 -13.72 -11.98
C ALA A 138 -13.12 -14.62 -10.93
N VAL A 139 -14.40 -14.34 -10.67
CA VAL A 139 -15.29 -15.14 -9.83
C VAL A 139 -16.49 -15.62 -10.63
N TYR A 140 -16.85 -16.90 -10.49
CA TYR A 140 -17.91 -17.57 -11.22
C TYR A 140 -19.01 -18.11 -10.31
N GLY A 141 -20.22 -18.26 -10.86
CA GLY A 141 -21.34 -18.93 -10.21
C GLY A 141 -22.00 -18.17 -9.05
N VAL A 142 -21.57 -16.95 -8.76
CA VAL A 142 -22.09 -16.17 -7.62
C VAL A 142 -23.45 -15.53 -7.95
N ALA A 143 -24.46 -15.80 -7.11
CA ALA A 143 -25.76 -15.16 -7.20
C ALA A 143 -25.63 -13.64 -6.98
N ARG A 144 -26.46 -12.85 -7.70
CA ARG A 144 -26.37 -11.39 -7.70
C ARG A 144 -26.46 -10.78 -6.27
N TRP A 145 -27.33 -11.30 -5.45
CA TRP A 145 -27.54 -10.80 -4.09
C TRP A 145 -26.36 -11.10 -3.12
N LYS A 146 -25.54 -12.14 -3.41
CA LYS A 146 -24.34 -12.46 -2.62
C LYS A 146 -23.11 -11.64 -3.01
N ARG A 147 -23.17 -10.91 -4.14
CA ARG A 147 -21.98 -10.19 -4.63
C ARG A 147 -21.52 -9.11 -3.67
N VAL A 148 -22.43 -8.38 -3.05
CA VAL A 148 -22.07 -7.32 -2.10
C VAL A 148 -21.14 -7.84 -1.00
N THR A 149 -21.48 -8.98 -0.40
CA THR A 149 -20.65 -9.61 0.64
C THR A 149 -19.33 -10.10 0.07
N LEU A 150 -19.37 -10.78 -1.09
CA LEU A 150 -18.16 -11.32 -1.70
C LEU A 150 -17.22 -10.24 -2.23
N ASP A 151 -17.74 -9.16 -2.80
CA ASP A 151 -16.94 -8.03 -3.28
C ASP A 151 -16.17 -7.37 -2.14
N THR A 152 -16.75 -7.34 -0.94
CA THR A 152 -16.08 -6.87 0.27
C THR A 152 -14.99 -7.85 0.73
N MET A 153 -15.28 -9.14 0.77
CA MET A 153 -14.33 -10.17 1.20
C MET A 153 -13.16 -10.36 0.23
N LEU A 154 -13.44 -10.22 -1.07
CA LEU A 154 -12.46 -10.40 -2.16
C LEU A 154 -11.92 -9.07 -2.69
N TRP A 155 -12.09 -7.99 -1.93
CA TRP A 155 -11.57 -6.68 -2.32
C TRP A 155 -10.05 -6.70 -2.44
N ASN A 156 -9.53 -6.15 -3.54
CA ASN A 156 -8.11 -6.19 -3.88
C ASN A 156 -7.33 -4.91 -3.50
N GLY A 157 -7.96 -4.02 -2.74
CA GLY A 157 -7.37 -2.74 -2.34
C GLY A 157 -7.71 -1.57 -3.29
N SER A 158 -8.25 -1.83 -4.49
CA SER A 158 -8.56 -0.79 -5.47
C SER A 158 -9.93 -0.96 -6.14
N SER A 159 -10.35 -2.19 -6.41
CA SER A 159 -11.58 -2.45 -7.16
C SER A 159 -12.26 -3.75 -6.69
N PRO A 160 -13.61 -3.86 -6.89
CA PRO A 160 -14.30 -5.12 -6.69
C PRO A 160 -13.79 -6.20 -7.63
N VAL A 161 -13.89 -7.46 -7.19
CA VAL A 161 -13.53 -8.60 -8.01
C VAL A 161 -14.45 -8.74 -9.22
N ARG A 162 -13.91 -9.21 -10.34
CA ARG A 162 -14.68 -9.38 -11.59
C ARG A 162 -15.56 -10.62 -11.52
N HIS A 163 -16.89 -10.43 -11.58
CA HIS A 163 -17.85 -11.52 -11.77
C HIS A 163 -18.00 -11.88 -13.25
N ALA A 164 -17.80 -13.15 -13.60
CA ALA A 164 -17.89 -13.62 -14.98
C ALA A 164 -18.85 -14.82 -15.10
N ARG A 165 -19.48 -14.97 -16.28
CA ARG A 165 -20.33 -16.11 -16.65
C ARG A 165 -19.64 -17.08 -17.61
N ARG A 166 -18.59 -16.62 -18.28
CA ARG A 166 -17.82 -17.39 -19.25
C ARG A 166 -16.36 -17.32 -18.89
N PHE A 167 -15.60 -18.30 -19.33
CA PHE A 167 -14.16 -18.29 -19.16
C PHE A 167 -13.57 -16.95 -19.61
N ARG A 168 -12.71 -16.40 -18.76
CA ARG A 168 -11.89 -15.23 -19.04
C ARG A 168 -10.43 -15.64 -18.94
N PRO A 169 -9.58 -15.36 -19.94
CA PRO A 169 -8.15 -15.54 -19.79
C PRO A 169 -7.66 -14.62 -18.65
N ALA A 170 -6.66 -15.08 -17.94
CA ALA A 170 -6.00 -14.27 -16.92
C ALA A 170 -5.42 -13.01 -17.58
N SER A 171 -5.70 -11.86 -16.96
CA SER A 171 -5.19 -10.57 -17.43
C SER A 171 -3.99 -10.07 -16.62
N GLY A 172 -3.52 -10.86 -15.67
CA GLY A 172 -2.50 -10.45 -14.71
C GLY A 172 -1.57 -11.57 -14.24
N ILE A 173 -0.81 -11.28 -13.22
CA ILE A 173 0.26 -12.12 -12.67
C ILE A 173 -0.26 -13.42 -12.00
N GLY A 174 -1.59 -13.55 -11.78
CA GLY A 174 -2.10 -14.50 -10.80
C GLY A 174 -2.65 -15.81 -11.34
N GLN A 175 -3.28 -15.88 -12.49
CA GLN A 175 -4.01 -17.05 -12.98
C GLN A 175 -4.86 -17.77 -11.91
N HIS A 176 -5.44 -17.00 -10.98
CA HIS A 176 -6.25 -17.50 -9.89
C HIS A 176 -7.71 -17.16 -10.15
N HIS A 177 -8.55 -18.16 -10.15
CA HIS A 177 -9.98 -18.02 -10.32
C HIS A 177 -10.70 -18.58 -9.09
N VAL A 178 -11.89 -18.05 -8.85
CA VAL A 178 -12.74 -18.46 -7.71
C VAL A 178 -14.08 -18.89 -8.27
N ALA A 179 -14.64 -20.00 -7.84
CA ALA A 179 -15.91 -20.47 -8.33
C ALA A 179 -16.81 -20.95 -7.20
N TRP A 180 -18.09 -20.58 -7.28
CA TRP A 180 -19.14 -21.26 -6.54
C TRP A 180 -19.45 -22.55 -7.29
N LYS A 181 -18.83 -23.67 -6.86
CA LYS A 181 -18.78 -24.91 -7.60
C LYS A 181 -20.17 -25.43 -7.99
N SER A 182 -21.11 -25.48 -7.03
CA SER A 182 -22.47 -25.98 -7.26
C SER A 182 -23.31 -25.12 -8.24
N ARG A 183 -22.85 -23.90 -8.58
CA ARG A 183 -23.53 -22.96 -9.49
C ARG A 183 -22.73 -22.62 -10.72
N THR A 184 -21.56 -23.24 -10.90
CA THR A 184 -20.71 -23.07 -12.08
C THR A 184 -20.87 -24.30 -12.96
N SER A 185 -21.07 -24.09 -14.27
CA SER A 185 -21.30 -25.23 -15.17
C SER A 185 -20.09 -26.17 -15.24
N PRO A 186 -20.34 -27.50 -15.38
CA PRO A 186 -19.25 -28.47 -15.51
C PRO A 186 -18.29 -28.16 -16.67
N GLU A 187 -18.80 -27.65 -17.78
CA GLU A 187 -18.01 -27.31 -18.97
C GLU A 187 -17.05 -26.14 -18.68
N LEU A 188 -17.48 -25.16 -17.85
CA LEU A 188 -16.63 -24.07 -17.43
C LEU A 188 -15.55 -24.56 -16.46
N LEU A 189 -15.91 -25.42 -15.51
CA LEU A 189 -14.95 -26.01 -14.57
C LEU A 189 -13.90 -26.87 -15.31
N ALA A 190 -14.33 -27.70 -16.26
CA ALA A 190 -13.42 -28.48 -17.11
C ALA A 190 -12.45 -27.58 -17.89
N ARG A 191 -12.95 -26.51 -18.50
CA ARG A 191 -12.14 -25.55 -19.24
C ARG A 191 -11.12 -24.80 -18.35
N LEU A 192 -11.48 -24.49 -17.10
CA LEU A 192 -10.55 -23.90 -16.13
C LEU A 192 -9.43 -24.91 -15.79
N ALA A 193 -9.78 -26.16 -15.56
CA ALA A 193 -8.82 -27.24 -15.29
C ALA A 193 -7.87 -27.49 -16.46
N GLU A 194 -8.39 -27.60 -17.70
CA GLU A 194 -7.60 -27.75 -18.92
C GLU A 194 -6.56 -26.63 -19.13
N ARG A 195 -6.85 -25.45 -18.66
CA ARG A 195 -5.96 -24.28 -18.74
C ARG A 195 -4.94 -24.19 -17.62
N GLY A 196 -4.98 -25.13 -16.66
CA GLY A 196 -4.06 -25.18 -15.52
C GLY A 196 -4.17 -23.96 -14.58
N VAL A 197 -5.31 -23.26 -14.60
CA VAL A 197 -5.53 -22.11 -13.69
C VAL A 197 -5.77 -22.60 -12.28
N ARG A 198 -5.22 -21.91 -11.30
CA ARG A 198 -5.52 -22.18 -9.90
C ARG A 198 -6.99 -21.84 -9.62
N LEU A 199 -7.75 -22.79 -9.12
CA LEU A 199 -9.16 -22.63 -8.77
C LEU A 199 -9.34 -22.75 -7.26
N SER A 200 -9.97 -21.75 -6.64
CA SER A 200 -10.52 -21.83 -5.28
C SER A 200 -12.03 -21.99 -5.35
N GLU A 201 -12.55 -22.85 -4.49
CA GLU A 201 -13.98 -23.10 -4.40
C GLU A 201 -14.61 -22.20 -3.34
N LEU A 202 -15.81 -21.68 -3.63
CA LEU A 202 -16.67 -20.98 -2.70
C LEU A 202 -17.87 -21.85 -2.35
N GLU A 203 -18.22 -21.84 -1.09
CA GLU A 203 -19.41 -22.53 -0.56
C GLU A 203 -20.05 -21.67 0.55
N ASP A 204 -21.33 -21.92 0.85
CA ASP A 204 -21.96 -21.39 2.05
C ASP A 204 -21.29 -22.01 3.30
N GLY A 205 -21.06 -21.21 4.32
CA GLY A 205 -20.57 -21.72 5.60
C GLY A 205 -21.55 -22.73 6.24
N CYS A 206 -21.04 -23.53 7.19
CA CYS A 206 -21.85 -24.51 7.92
C CYS A 206 -22.99 -23.88 8.73
N ILE A 207 -22.88 -22.60 9.11
CA ILE A 207 -23.90 -21.83 9.80
C ILE A 207 -24.63 -20.99 8.74
N ARG A 208 -25.86 -21.39 8.41
CA ARG A 208 -26.73 -20.56 7.59
C ARG A 208 -27.45 -19.58 8.50
N SER A 209 -27.37 -18.28 8.20
CA SER A 209 -28.36 -17.34 8.71
C SER A 209 -29.71 -17.73 8.12
N VAL A 210 -30.66 -18.05 8.96
CA VAL A 210 -32.06 -18.31 8.61
C VAL A 210 -32.72 -16.99 8.25
#